data_b8d983c1146153c4e3f977e621f5e886
#
_entry.id   b8d983c1146153c4e3f977e621f5e886
#
_cell.length_a   1.000
_cell.length_b   1.000
_cell.length_c   1.000
_cell.angle_alpha   90.00
_cell.angle_beta   90.00
_cell.angle_gamma   90.00
#
_symmetry.space_group_name_H-M   'P 1'
#
loop_
_entity.id
_entity.type
_entity.pdbx_description
1 polymer ?
#
loop_
_entity_poly.entity_id
_entity_poly.type
_entity_poly.pdbx_seq_one_letter_code
_entity_poly.pdbx_strand_id
1 'polypeptide(L)'
;ELYEAKEENTFRKVVENTVYPGKDKVEVIALDVRSLDQTAGILNESSVYREHVSALYGIGSTTEILNYLDQDIIDGLVTYDQFSQGYLSIKKAVEAIHAGRQKQETLLDLVYLDQQKLASGVYEKMLYPME
;
A
#
# COMPACT_ATOMS: atom_id res chain seq x y z
N GLU A 1 -7.77 -17.47 1.40
CA GLU A 1 -6.49 -18.19 1.41
C GLU A 1 -5.34 -17.21 1.62
N LEU A 2 -4.29 -17.61 2.34
CA LEU A 2 -3.09 -16.83 2.59
C LEU A 2 -1.92 -17.42 1.79
N TYR A 3 -1.23 -16.60 1.04
CA TYR A 3 -0.07 -16.99 0.26
C TYR A 3 1.16 -16.18 0.67
N GLU A 4 2.31 -16.83 0.78
CA GLU A 4 3.60 -16.20 0.99
C GLU A 4 4.49 -16.44 -0.24
N ALA A 5 4.93 -15.37 -0.89
CA ALA A 5 5.83 -15.45 -2.04
C ALA A 5 7.15 -14.73 -1.73
N LYS A 6 8.24 -15.48 -1.70
CA LYS A 6 9.58 -14.97 -1.36
C LYS A 6 10.37 -14.48 -2.59
N GLU A 7 10.07 -15.03 -3.75
CA GLU A 7 10.74 -14.72 -5.02
C GLU A 7 9.73 -14.24 -6.06
N GLU A 8 10.13 -13.33 -6.94
CA GLU A 8 9.27 -12.73 -7.96
C GLU A 8 8.58 -13.77 -8.85
N ASN A 9 9.32 -14.78 -9.32
CA ASN A 9 8.76 -15.86 -10.13
C ASN A 9 7.72 -16.71 -9.37
N THR A 10 7.92 -16.89 -8.07
CA THR A 10 6.97 -17.62 -7.21
C THR A 10 5.72 -16.79 -7.01
N PHE A 11 5.89 -15.48 -6.80
CA PHE A 11 4.80 -14.53 -6.64
C PHE A 11 3.90 -14.48 -7.90
N ARG A 12 4.49 -14.31 -9.08
CA ARG A 12 3.76 -14.34 -10.35
C ARG A 12 2.94 -15.64 -10.50
N LYS A 13 3.54 -16.80 -10.22
CA LYS A 13 2.83 -18.09 -10.25
C LYS A 13 1.67 -18.16 -9.26
N VAL A 14 1.82 -17.60 -8.06
CA VAL A 14 0.73 -17.54 -7.08
C VAL A 14 -0.42 -16.72 -7.62
N VAL A 15 -0.16 -15.52 -8.15
CA VAL A 15 -1.18 -14.66 -8.74
C VAL A 15 -1.85 -15.35 -9.94
N GLU A 16 -1.07 -15.89 -10.87
CA GLU A 16 -1.58 -16.58 -12.06
C GLU A 16 -2.46 -17.78 -11.69
N ASN A 17 -2.02 -18.60 -10.74
CA ASN A 17 -2.78 -19.78 -10.32
C ASN A 17 -4.04 -19.45 -9.52
N THR A 18 -4.06 -18.33 -8.82
CA THR A 18 -5.19 -17.92 -7.98
C THR A 18 -6.23 -17.16 -8.79
N VAL A 19 -5.79 -16.30 -9.68
CA VAL A 19 -6.67 -15.41 -10.45
C VAL A 19 -7.20 -16.08 -11.70
N TYR A 20 -6.36 -16.81 -12.44
CA TYR A 20 -6.70 -17.31 -13.78
C TYR A 20 -7.59 -18.56 -13.84
N PRO A 21 -7.49 -19.57 -12.97
CA PRO A 21 -8.26 -20.82 -13.14
C PRO A 21 -9.70 -20.75 -12.64
N GLY A 22 -10.07 -19.68 -11.93
CA GLY A 22 -11.39 -19.52 -11.35
C GLY A 22 -12.40 -18.98 -12.37
N LYS A 23 -13.62 -19.49 -12.33
CA LYS A 23 -14.74 -18.88 -13.05
C LYS A 23 -15.29 -17.65 -12.32
N ASP A 24 -15.00 -17.54 -11.02
CA ASP A 24 -15.47 -16.47 -10.17
C ASP A 24 -14.38 -15.41 -10.02
N LYS A 25 -14.79 -14.16 -9.97
CA LYS A 25 -13.89 -13.05 -9.66
C LYS A 25 -13.39 -13.15 -8.21
N VAL A 26 -12.13 -12.80 -7.99
CA VAL A 26 -11.51 -12.81 -6.68
C VAL A 26 -11.24 -11.39 -6.18
N GLU A 27 -11.30 -11.18 -4.89
CA GLU A 27 -10.77 -10.00 -4.21
C GLU A 27 -9.38 -10.32 -3.67
N VAL A 28 -8.45 -9.39 -3.84
CA VAL A 28 -7.07 -9.57 -3.41
C VAL A 28 -6.72 -8.51 -2.37
N ILE A 29 -6.13 -8.95 -1.27
CA ILE A 29 -5.58 -8.07 -0.23
C ILE A 29 -4.09 -8.35 -0.12
N ALA A 30 -3.27 -7.38 -0.48
CA ALA A 30 -1.83 -7.44 -0.31
C ALA A 30 -1.42 -6.87 1.05
N LEU A 31 -0.73 -7.69 1.86
CA LEU A 31 -0.42 -7.36 3.24
C LEU A 31 0.90 -6.59 3.43
N ASP A 32 1.62 -6.33 2.34
CA ASP A 32 2.84 -5.51 2.34
C ASP A 32 3.00 -4.76 1.01
N VAL A 33 3.84 -3.72 1.04
CA VAL A 33 4.08 -2.81 -0.08
C VAL A 33 4.59 -3.53 -1.33
N ARG A 34 5.50 -4.49 -1.17
CA ARG A 34 6.10 -5.23 -2.29
C ARG A 34 5.07 -6.13 -2.98
N SER A 35 4.28 -6.86 -2.18
CA SER A 35 3.22 -7.72 -2.71
C SER A 35 2.17 -6.92 -3.46
N LEU A 36 1.82 -5.73 -2.96
CA LEU A 36 0.87 -4.84 -3.62
C LEU A 36 1.41 -4.33 -4.96
N ASP A 37 2.64 -3.82 -4.98
CA ASP A 37 3.27 -3.30 -6.18
C ASP A 37 3.39 -4.38 -7.27
N GLN A 38 3.86 -5.57 -6.91
CA GLN A 38 3.99 -6.69 -7.84
C GLN A 38 2.62 -7.17 -8.36
N THR A 39 1.60 -7.25 -7.50
CA THR A 39 0.25 -7.63 -7.93
C THR A 39 -0.33 -6.59 -8.88
N ALA A 40 -0.25 -5.33 -8.52
CA ALA A 40 -0.75 -4.24 -9.37
C ALA A 40 -0.03 -4.23 -10.73
N GLY A 41 1.28 -4.44 -10.76
CA GLY A 41 2.06 -4.56 -11.98
C GLY A 41 1.57 -5.70 -12.90
N ILE A 42 1.34 -6.88 -12.34
CA ILE A 42 0.82 -8.03 -13.09
C ILE A 42 -0.59 -7.74 -13.66
N LEU A 43 -1.46 -7.12 -12.87
CA LEU A 43 -2.81 -6.75 -13.33
C LEU A 43 -2.76 -5.64 -14.39
N ASN A 44 -1.79 -4.74 -14.32
CA ASN A 44 -1.59 -3.71 -15.32
C ASN A 44 -1.07 -4.27 -16.66
N GLU A 45 -0.24 -5.33 -16.62
CA GLU A 45 0.29 -5.99 -17.81
C GLU A 45 -0.75 -6.83 -18.56
N SER A 46 -1.78 -7.33 -17.88
CA SER A 46 -2.73 -8.30 -18.43
C SER A 46 -4.17 -7.96 -18.12
N SER A 47 -4.93 -7.56 -19.17
CA SER A 47 -6.36 -7.34 -19.08
C SER A 47 -7.13 -8.61 -18.64
N VAL A 48 -6.63 -9.78 -19.00
CA VAL A 48 -7.24 -11.07 -18.64
C VAL A 48 -7.23 -11.26 -17.13
N TYR A 49 -6.09 -10.99 -16.46
CA TYR A 49 -6.03 -11.07 -15.00
C TYR A 49 -6.87 -9.97 -14.33
N ARG A 50 -6.84 -8.77 -14.88
CA ARG A 50 -7.63 -7.64 -14.37
C ARG A 50 -9.14 -7.94 -14.39
N GLU A 51 -9.65 -8.61 -15.41
CA GLU A 51 -11.06 -8.99 -15.50
C GLU A 51 -11.49 -10.02 -14.44
N HIS A 52 -10.55 -10.82 -13.92
CA HIS A 52 -10.82 -11.83 -12.87
C HIS A 52 -10.63 -11.30 -11.45
N VAL A 53 -10.06 -10.11 -11.28
CA VAL A 53 -9.96 -9.45 -9.98
C VAL A 53 -11.08 -8.43 -9.86
N SER A 54 -11.93 -8.60 -8.85
CA SER A 54 -13.03 -7.67 -8.58
C SER A 54 -12.58 -6.45 -7.78
N ALA A 55 -11.57 -6.62 -6.94
CA ALA A 55 -10.94 -5.54 -6.19
C ALA A 55 -9.53 -5.91 -5.71
N LEU A 56 -8.64 -4.92 -5.67
CA LEU A 56 -7.30 -5.02 -5.12
C LEU A 56 -7.11 -3.97 -4.02
N TYR A 57 -6.84 -4.44 -2.82
CA TYR A 57 -6.56 -3.61 -1.65
C TYR A 57 -5.15 -3.88 -1.12
N GLY A 58 -4.56 -2.89 -0.46
CA GLY A 58 -3.27 -3.12 0.18
C GLY A 58 -2.76 -1.98 1.04
N ILE A 59 -1.47 -2.04 1.34
CA ILE A 59 -0.79 -1.09 2.22
C ILE A 59 0.34 -0.43 1.45
N GLY A 60 0.44 0.90 1.53
CA GLY A 60 1.58 1.64 0.98
C GLY A 60 1.20 3.01 0.45
N SER A 61 2.24 3.76 0.07
CA SER A 61 2.12 5.10 -0.51
C SER A 61 3.32 5.46 -1.39
N THR A 62 3.97 4.47 -2.01
CA THR A 62 5.01 4.77 -2.99
C THR A 62 4.39 5.43 -4.22
N THR A 63 5.19 6.16 -4.98
CA THR A 63 4.73 6.84 -6.20
C THR A 63 4.09 5.85 -7.18
N GLU A 64 4.67 4.65 -7.33
CA GLU A 64 4.17 3.60 -8.20
C GLU A 64 2.78 3.11 -7.73
N ILE A 65 2.61 2.86 -6.43
CA ILE A 65 1.34 2.42 -5.84
C ILE A 65 0.28 3.50 -5.99
N LEU A 66 0.62 4.78 -5.76
CA LEU A 66 -0.31 5.89 -5.94
C LEU A 66 -0.71 6.05 -7.41
N ASN A 67 0.21 5.82 -8.36
CA ASN A 67 -0.12 5.80 -9.78
C ASN A 67 -1.09 4.66 -10.15
N TYR A 68 -0.93 3.46 -9.56
CA TYR A 68 -1.86 2.36 -9.77
C TYR A 68 -3.25 2.64 -9.16
N LEU A 69 -3.31 3.35 -8.02
CA LEU A 69 -4.57 3.82 -7.44
C LEU A 69 -5.27 4.84 -8.35
N ASP A 70 -4.52 5.79 -8.91
CA ASP A 70 -5.04 6.79 -9.85
C ASP A 70 -5.55 6.16 -11.16
N GLN A 71 -4.90 5.09 -11.61
CA GLN A 71 -5.29 4.32 -12.80
C GLN A 71 -6.42 3.30 -12.55
N ASP A 72 -7.00 3.27 -11.36
CA ASP A 72 -8.08 2.35 -11.00
C ASP A 72 -7.66 0.86 -11.12
N ILE A 73 -6.39 0.57 -10.87
CA ILE A 73 -5.85 -0.81 -10.77
C ILE A 73 -5.89 -1.29 -9.33
N ILE A 74 -5.64 -0.38 -8.40
CA ILE A 74 -5.83 -0.58 -6.96
C ILE A 74 -7.11 0.15 -6.57
N ASP A 75 -8.00 -0.52 -5.84
CA ASP A 75 -9.29 0.03 -5.41
C ASP A 75 -9.18 0.79 -4.08
N GLY A 76 -8.24 0.41 -3.25
CA GLY A 76 -8.02 1.12 -2.00
C GLY A 76 -6.72 0.76 -1.28
N LEU A 77 -6.21 1.75 -0.56
CA LEU A 77 -4.97 1.68 0.19
C LEU A 77 -5.18 2.04 1.64
N VAL A 78 -4.45 1.37 2.52
CA VAL A 78 -4.20 1.84 3.88
C VAL A 78 -2.78 2.40 3.94
N THR A 79 -2.65 3.61 4.42
CA THR A 79 -1.36 4.28 4.58
C THR A 79 -1.31 5.11 5.87
N TYR A 80 -0.15 5.63 6.20
CA TYR A 80 0.06 6.53 7.33
C TYR A 80 1.02 7.64 6.93
N ASP A 81 1.02 8.72 7.70
CA ASP A 81 1.92 9.85 7.48
C ASP A 81 3.36 9.50 7.85
N GLN A 82 4.12 9.04 6.85
CA GLN A 82 5.53 8.64 7.00
C GLN A 82 6.42 9.82 7.35
N PHE A 83 6.08 11.02 6.87
CA PHE A 83 6.83 12.24 7.20
C PHE A 83 6.68 12.59 8.68
N SER A 84 5.44 12.64 9.17
CA SER A 84 5.17 12.86 10.60
C SER A 84 5.78 11.78 11.48
N GLN A 85 5.80 10.52 11.03
CA GLN A 85 6.46 9.44 11.74
C GLN A 85 7.98 9.71 11.90
N GLY A 86 8.66 10.06 10.82
CA GLY A 86 10.08 10.40 10.83
C GLY A 86 10.36 11.61 11.73
N TYR A 87 9.62 12.69 11.55
CA TYR A 87 9.76 13.90 12.35
C TYR A 87 9.55 13.65 13.85
N LEU A 88 8.48 12.97 14.23
CA LEU A 88 8.18 12.66 15.63
C LEU A 88 9.20 11.72 16.24
N SER A 89 9.74 10.77 15.47
CA SER A 89 10.79 9.87 15.93
C SER A 89 12.07 10.64 16.30
N ILE A 90 12.51 11.56 15.44
CA ILE A 90 13.69 12.42 15.70
C ILE A 90 13.42 13.34 16.88
N LYS A 91 12.28 14.01 16.91
CA LYS A 91 11.90 14.90 18.02
C LYS A 91 11.94 14.17 19.36
N LYS A 92 11.33 12.99 19.44
CA LYS A 92 11.32 12.17 20.67
C LYS A 92 12.69 11.65 21.06
N ALA A 93 13.55 11.32 20.09
CA ALA A 93 14.92 10.93 20.35
C ALA A 93 15.71 12.09 21.00
N VAL A 94 15.57 13.31 20.48
CA VAL A 94 16.20 14.51 21.04
C VAL A 94 15.68 14.80 22.45
N GLU A 95 14.38 14.75 22.67
CA GLU A 95 13.76 14.93 23.98
C GLU A 95 14.28 13.90 25.00
N ALA A 96 14.42 12.65 24.61
CA ALA A 96 14.93 11.57 25.45
C ALA A 96 16.41 11.76 25.82
N ILE A 97 17.21 12.35 24.95
CA ILE A 97 18.61 12.69 25.22
C ILE A 97 18.70 13.80 26.29
N HIS A 98 17.83 14.81 26.20
CA HIS A 98 17.89 15.98 27.10
C HIS A 98 17.17 15.78 28.44
N ALA A 99 16.06 15.06 28.45
CA ALA A 99 15.20 14.89 29.62
C ALA A 99 15.28 13.51 30.30
N GLY A 100 16.14 12.61 29.79
CA GLY A 100 16.19 11.22 30.23
C GLY A 100 15.12 10.36 29.54
N ARG A 101 15.35 9.03 29.53
CA ARG A 101 14.48 8.06 28.85
C ARG A 101 13.07 8.06 29.44
N GLN A 102 12.14 8.67 28.76
CA GLN A 102 10.72 8.46 28.97
C GLN A 102 10.18 7.58 27.85
N LYS A 103 9.63 6.41 28.20
CA LYS A 103 8.83 5.61 27.27
C LYS A 103 7.54 6.39 26.96
N GLN A 104 7.47 6.99 25.79
CA GLN A 104 6.26 7.59 25.26
C GLN A 104 5.90 6.90 23.96
N GLU A 105 4.73 6.31 23.90
CA GLU A 105 4.14 5.82 22.66
C GLU A 105 3.38 6.97 21.99
N THR A 106 3.56 7.10 20.70
CA THR A 106 2.75 8.01 19.88
C THR A 106 2.11 7.17 18.78
N LEU A 107 0.80 7.10 18.78
CA LEU A 107 0.05 6.44 17.73
C LEU A 107 -0.12 7.42 16.57
N LEU A 108 0.11 6.93 15.37
CA LEU A 108 -0.23 7.62 14.13
C LEU A 108 -1.49 7.00 13.56
N ASP A 109 -2.38 7.84 13.08
CA ASP A 109 -3.62 7.37 12.46
C ASP A 109 -3.32 6.71 11.11
N LEU A 110 -4.01 5.61 10.86
CA LEU A 110 -4.07 5.00 9.54
C LEU A 110 -5.12 5.71 8.70
N VAL A 111 -4.80 5.96 7.45
CA VAL A 111 -5.68 6.62 6.50
C VAL A 111 -6.04 5.63 5.39
N TYR A 112 -7.32 5.48 5.13
CA TYR A 112 -7.82 4.78 3.96
C TYR A 112 -7.93 5.74 2.79
N LEU A 113 -7.29 5.39 1.68
CA LEU A 113 -7.30 6.11 0.41
C LEU A 113 -7.97 5.27 -0.68
N ASP A 114 -8.80 5.93 -1.45
CA ASP A 114 -9.32 5.47 -2.73
C ASP A 114 -8.99 6.54 -3.80
N GLN A 115 -9.28 6.25 -5.05
CA GLN A 115 -9.04 7.17 -6.15
C GLN A 115 -9.71 8.55 -5.93
N GLN A 116 -10.91 8.57 -5.39
CA GLN A 116 -11.64 9.80 -5.13
C GLN A 116 -10.95 10.67 -4.06
N LYS A 117 -10.47 10.06 -2.99
CA LYS A 117 -9.73 10.75 -1.94
C LYS A 117 -8.36 11.22 -2.42
N LEU A 118 -7.69 10.43 -3.26
CA LEU A 118 -6.43 10.85 -3.89
C LEU A 118 -6.65 12.09 -4.76
N ALA A 119 -7.64 12.06 -5.64
CA ALA A 119 -7.98 13.17 -6.52
C ALA A 119 -8.47 14.44 -5.78
N SER A 120 -9.00 14.29 -4.55
CA SER A 120 -9.45 15.43 -3.75
C SER A 120 -8.33 16.35 -3.25
N GLY A 121 -7.06 15.88 -3.24
CA GLY A 121 -5.91 16.61 -2.72
C GLY A 121 -5.86 16.77 -1.20
N VAL A 122 -6.83 16.22 -0.45
CA VAL A 122 -6.90 16.37 1.02
C VAL A 122 -5.66 15.82 1.71
N TYR A 123 -5.06 14.78 1.14
CA TYR A 123 -3.88 14.11 1.70
C TYR A 123 -2.58 14.43 0.96
N GLU A 124 -2.58 15.45 0.08
CA GLU A 124 -1.42 15.81 -0.77
C GLU A 124 -0.14 16.04 0.06
N LYS A 125 -0.23 16.85 1.13
CA LYS A 125 0.92 17.12 2.02
C LYS A 125 1.43 15.89 2.77
N MET A 126 0.58 14.93 3.03
CA MET A 126 0.96 13.65 3.67
C MET A 126 1.64 12.72 2.67
N LEU A 127 1.14 12.67 1.44
CA LEU A 127 1.61 11.77 0.39
C LEU A 127 2.85 12.31 -0.34
N TYR A 128 2.94 13.63 -0.48
CA TYR A 128 4.01 14.34 -1.20
C TYR A 128 4.63 15.46 -0.35
N PRO A 129 5.29 15.13 0.77
CA PRO A 129 5.73 16.13 1.75
C PRO A 129 6.86 17.05 1.27
N MET A 130 7.49 16.73 0.13
CA MET A 130 8.65 17.46 -0.40
C MET A 130 8.35 18.24 -1.70
N GLU A 131 7.10 18.29 -2.13
CA GLU A 131 6.65 19.10 -3.27
C GLU A 131 6.11 20.46 -2.88
#